data_f91a0a2a99b05b3339106e99701d7673
#
_entry.id   f91a0a2a99b05b3339106e99701d7673
#
_cell.length_a   1.000
_cell.length_b   1.000
_cell.length_c   1.000
_cell.angle_alpha   90.00
_cell.angle_beta   90.00
_cell.angle_gamma   90.00
#
_symmetry.space_group_name_H-M   'P 1'
#
loop_
_entity.id
_entity.type
_entity.pdbx_description
1 polymer ?
#
loop_
_entity_poly.entity_id
_entity_poly.type
_entity_poly.pdbx_seq_one_letter_code
_entity_poly.pdbx_strand_id
1 'polypeptide(L)'
;MCVSTVKKLRIGVIYGGRSGEHEVSVASAASIFRHLDRSRYEPVAIRIEKDGRWTLPDKVPALTSASDVLEHARLESGRTIRPAREAHIVAHPGEETVIAIERADESRAPVPTGSAIVTGVGLDVVFPVLHGPYGED
;
A
#
# COMPACT_ATOMS: atom_id res chain seq x y z
N MET A 1 31.14 18.92 13.93
CA MET A 1 29.71 18.90 14.22
C MET A 1 29.13 17.60 13.71
N CYS A 2 28.74 16.74 14.62
CA CYS A 2 28.00 15.53 14.24
C CYS A 2 26.54 15.90 13.95
N VAL A 3 26.18 15.96 12.70
CA VAL A 3 24.78 15.95 12.33
C VAL A 3 24.25 14.56 12.64
N SER A 4 23.58 14.39 13.78
CA SER A 4 22.87 13.13 14.04
C SER A 4 21.73 13.04 13.05
N THR A 5 21.91 12.24 12.02
CA THR A 5 20.82 11.81 11.13
C THR A 5 19.87 10.98 11.98
N VAL A 6 18.79 11.60 12.44
CA VAL A 6 17.71 10.87 13.10
C VAL A 6 17.10 9.95 12.07
N LYS A 7 17.27 8.65 12.24
CA LYS A 7 16.63 7.65 11.39
C LYS A 7 15.11 7.80 11.50
N LYS A 8 14.45 8.04 10.39
CA LYS A 8 12.99 8.09 10.33
C LYS A 8 12.40 6.71 10.60
N LEU A 9 11.34 6.66 11.38
CA LEU A 9 10.56 5.44 11.55
C LEU A 9 9.73 5.16 10.30
N ARG A 10 9.80 3.94 9.81
CA ARG A 10 9.02 3.51 8.65
C ARG A 10 7.66 2.98 9.12
N ILE A 11 6.60 3.63 8.68
CA ILE A 11 5.22 3.29 9.04
C ILE A 11 4.51 2.69 7.84
N GLY A 12 4.12 1.42 7.95
CA GLY A 12 3.24 0.76 6.99
C GLY A 12 1.79 1.15 7.26
N VAL A 13 1.21 1.97 6.41
CA VAL A 13 -0.21 2.34 6.49
C VAL A 13 -1.02 1.37 5.65
N ILE A 14 -1.84 0.54 6.30
CA ILE A 14 -2.68 -0.46 5.65
C ILE A 14 -4.08 0.11 5.48
N TYR A 15 -4.56 0.18 4.25
CA TYR A 15 -5.86 0.76 3.92
C TYR A 15 -6.54 0.05 2.75
N GLY A 16 -7.80 0.39 2.51
CA GLY A 16 -8.64 -0.24 1.50
C GLY A 16 -9.54 -1.32 2.11
N GLY A 17 -9.47 -2.53 1.62
CA GLY A 17 -10.21 -3.67 2.12
C GLY A 17 -11.38 -4.09 1.24
N ARG A 18 -11.96 -5.25 1.56
CA ARG A 18 -13.03 -5.89 0.79
C ARG A 18 -14.42 -5.36 1.10
N SER A 19 -14.56 -4.57 2.17
CA SER A 19 -15.87 -4.06 2.59
C SER A 19 -16.43 -2.99 1.64
N GLY A 20 -17.72 -2.68 1.79
CA GLY A 20 -18.35 -1.55 1.11
C GLY A 20 -17.78 -0.18 1.49
N GLU A 21 -16.97 -0.11 2.53
CA GLU A 21 -16.30 1.10 3.00
C GLU A 21 -14.84 1.24 2.51
N HIS A 22 -14.49 0.51 1.46
CA HIS A 22 -13.16 0.59 0.84
C HIS A 22 -12.74 2.02 0.52
N GLU A 23 -13.61 2.79 -0.12
CA GLU A 23 -13.36 4.18 -0.51
C GLU A 23 -13.21 5.10 0.70
N VAL A 24 -13.94 4.83 1.78
CA VAL A 24 -13.80 5.55 3.06
C VAL A 24 -12.41 5.31 3.65
N SER A 25 -11.96 4.07 3.65
CA SER A 25 -10.62 3.71 4.11
C SER A 25 -9.53 4.37 3.28
N VAL A 26 -9.66 4.40 1.95
CA VAL A 26 -8.70 5.08 1.05
C VAL A 26 -8.65 6.58 1.36
N ALA A 27 -9.79 7.24 1.55
CA ALA A 27 -9.86 8.66 1.89
C ALA A 27 -9.26 8.96 3.27
N SER A 28 -9.50 8.11 4.25
CA SER A 28 -8.90 8.22 5.59
C SER A 28 -7.38 8.08 5.54
N ALA A 29 -6.87 7.12 4.78
CA ALA A 29 -5.44 6.94 4.57
C ALA A 29 -4.82 8.17 3.90
N ALA A 30 -5.47 8.74 2.89
CA ALA A 30 -5.01 9.96 2.24
C ALA A 30 -4.84 11.12 3.23
N SER A 31 -5.79 11.27 4.15
CA SER A 31 -5.70 12.25 5.23
C SER A 31 -4.50 12.00 6.15
N ILE A 32 -4.26 10.74 6.52
CA ILE A 32 -3.11 10.36 7.35
C ILE A 32 -1.80 10.66 6.62
N PHE A 33 -1.66 10.29 5.36
CA PHE A 33 -0.45 10.59 4.57
C PHE A 33 -0.20 12.09 4.44
N ARG A 34 -1.27 12.89 4.32
CA ARG A 34 -1.18 14.35 4.23
C ARG A 34 -0.66 14.98 5.53
N HIS A 35 -1.10 14.47 6.68
CA HIS A 35 -0.82 15.07 7.99
C HIS A 35 0.37 14.43 8.72
N LEU A 36 0.92 13.36 8.19
CA LEU A 36 2.07 12.68 8.79
C LEU A 36 3.32 13.57 8.75
N ASP A 37 4.01 13.67 9.88
CA ASP A 37 5.27 14.42 9.97
C ASP A 37 6.40 13.68 9.23
N ARG A 38 6.71 14.16 8.04
CA ARG A 38 7.72 13.56 7.15
C ARG A 38 9.15 13.76 7.64
N SER A 39 9.36 14.64 8.62
CA SER A 39 10.68 14.80 9.26
C SER A 39 11.00 13.64 10.21
N ARG A 40 9.97 12.99 10.76
CA ARG A 40 10.08 11.91 11.75
C ARG A 40 9.69 10.53 11.18
N TYR A 41 8.80 10.49 10.22
CA TYR A 41 8.20 9.27 9.71
C TYR A 41 8.33 9.15 8.21
N GLU A 42 8.63 7.95 7.76
CA GLU A 42 8.62 7.57 6.36
C GLU A 42 7.43 6.60 6.13
N PRO A 43 6.34 7.05 5.48
CA PRO A 43 5.20 6.20 5.26
C PRO A 43 5.41 5.25 4.09
N VAL A 44 4.93 4.03 4.26
CA VAL A 44 4.83 3.01 3.22
C VAL A 44 3.36 2.70 3.02
N ALA A 45 2.85 2.90 1.80
CA ALA A 45 1.48 2.61 1.46
C ALA A 45 1.31 1.11 1.20
N ILE A 46 0.38 0.48 1.93
CA ILE A 46 -0.01 -0.91 1.73
C ILE A 46 -1.51 -0.93 1.48
N ARG A 47 -1.92 -1.22 0.27
CA ARG A 47 -3.32 -1.22 -0.12
C ARG A 47 -3.88 -2.62 -0.18
N ILE A 48 -5.05 -2.83 0.41
CA ILE A 48 -5.85 -4.03 0.22
C ILE A 48 -6.90 -3.73 -0.85
N GLU A 49 -6.83 -4.44 -1.96
CA GLU A 49 -7.77 -4.30 -3.07
C GLU A 49 -9.14 -4.88 -2.69
N LYS A 50 -10.18 -4.56 -3.48
CA LYS A 50 -11.53 -5.07 -3.25
C LYS A 50 -11.64 -6.59 -3.35
N ASP A 51 -10.74 -7.24 -4.08
CA ASP A 51 -10.63 -8.69 -4.18
C ASP A 51 -9.83 -9.34 -3.04
N GLY A 52 -9.27 -8.53 -2.14
CA GLY A 52 -8.50 -8.98 -0.98
C GLY A 52 -7.00 -9.08 -1.20
N ARG A 53 -6.50 -8.79 -2.39
CA ARG A 53 -5.06 -8.78 -2.65
C ARG A 53 -4.40 -7.58 -1.96
N TRP A 54 -3.24 -7.82 -1.39
CA TRP A 54 -2.41 -6.78 -0.80
C TRP A 54 -1.40 -6.30 -1.84
N THR A 55 -1.31 -4.99 -2.00
CA THR A 55 -0.45 -4.36 -3.01
C THR A 55 0.35 -3.21 -2.42
N LEU A 56 1.49 -2.92 -3.04
CA LEU A 56 2.30 -1.73 -2.76
C LEU A 56 2.12 -0.76 -3.94
N PRO A 57 1.23 0.23 -3.84
CA PRO A 57 1.02 1.20 -4.90
C PRO A 57 2.24 2.12 -5.05
N ASP A 58 2.52 2.57 -6.28
CA ASP A 58 3.61 3.51 -6.56
C ASP A 58 3.34 4.91 -6.01
N LYS A 59 2.06 5.25 -5.83
CA LYS A 59 1.63 6.56 -5.32
C LYS A 59 0.77 6.40 -4.07
N VAL A 60 1.00 7.26 -3.10
CA VAL A 60 0.13 7.35 -1.92
C VAL A 60 -1.25 7.92 -2.32
N PRO A 61 -2.33 7.53 -1.63
CA PRO A 61 -3.65 8.11 -1.90
C PRO A 61 -3.64 9.61 -1.55
N ALA A 62 -4.28 10.40 -2.40
CA ALA A 62 -4.34 11.86 -2.26
C ALA A 62 -5.76 12.40 -2.09
N LEU A 63 -6.77 11.63 -2.48
CA LEU A 63 -8.18 12.04 -2.41
C LEU A 63 -8.73 11.76 -1.01
N THR A 64 -9.13 12.81 -0.30
CA THR A 64 -9.60 12.75 1.08
C THR A 64 -11.12 12.60 1.23
N SER A 65 -11.83 12.48 0.11
CA SER A 65 -13.28 12.24 0.07
C SER A 65 -13.58 10.89 -0.58
N ALA A 66 -14.44 10.10 0.04
CA ALA A 66 -14.83 8.80 -0.51
C ALA A 66 -15.53 8.92 -1.87
N SER A 67 -16.30 9.98 -2.09
CA SER A 67 -16.95 10.25 -3.38
C SER A 67 -15.94 10.53 -4.48
N ASP A 68 -14.89 11.29 -4.19
CA ASP A 68 -13.84 11.60 -5.16
C ASP A 68 -13.02 10.36 -5.51
N VAL A 69 -12.74 9.51 -4.50
CA VAL A 69 -12.08 8.21 -4.71
C VAL A 69 -12.90 7.33 -5.64
N LEU A 70 -14.21 7.26 -5.43
CA LEU A 70 -15.11 6.45 -6.24
C LEU A 70 -15.19 6.96 -7.67
N GLU A 71 -15.30 8.27 -7.86
CA GLU A 71 -15.33 8.88 -9.19
C GLU A 71 -14.02 8.67 -9.94
N HIS A 72 -12.90 8.87 -9.29
CA HIS A 72 -11.57 8.61 -9.87
C HIS A 72 -11.42 7.16 -10.31
N ALA A 73 -11.86 6.21 -9.50
CA ALA A 73 -11.83 4.80 -9.83
C ALA A 73 -12.69 4.47 -11.08
N ARG A 74 -13.83 5.14 -11.24
CA ARG A 74 -14.67 5.00 -12.45
C ARG A 74 -13.98 5.53 -13.71
N LEU A 75 -13.28 6.66 -13.59
CA LEU A 75 -12.56 7.26 -14.71
C LEU A 75 -11.35 6.42 -15.13
N GLU A 76 -10.70 5.74 -14.18
CA GLU A 76 -9.55 4.89 -14.46
C GLU A 76 -9.90 3.48 -14.94
N SER A 77 -11.14 3.04 -14.78
CA SER A 77 -11.57 1.68 -15.12
C SER A 77 -11.40 1.29 -16.60
N GLY A 78 -11.11 2.24 -17.47
CA GLY A 78 -10.80 2.01 -18.90
C GLY A 78 -9.32 2.10 -19.26
N ARG A 79 -8.44 2.35 -18.30
CA ARG A 79 -7.00 2.47 -18.55
C ARG A 79 -6.27 1.18 -18.18
N THR A 80 -5.34 0.76 -19.01
CA THR A 80 -4.42 -0.32 -18.67
C THR A 80 -3.51 0.15 -17.55
N ILE A 81 -3.85 -0.20 -16.33
CA ILE A 81 -3.06 0.13 -15.15
C ILE A 81 -1.94 -0.90 -15.04
N ARG A 82 -0.71 -0.41 -14.85
CA ARG A 82 0.43 -1.27 -14.53
C ARG A 82 0.11 -2.02 -13.24
N PRO A 83 0.23 -3.35 -13.21
CA PRO A 83 -0.07 -4.11 -11.99
C PRO A 83 0.81 -3.63 -10.84
N ALA A 84 0.19 -3.26 -9.73
CA ALA A 84 0.90 -2.92 -8.52
C ALA A 84 1.67 -4.15 -7.99
N ARG A 85 2.80 -3.90 -7.35
CA ARG A 85 3.55 -4.96 -6.69
C ARG A 85 2.71 -5.60 -5.60
N GLU A 86 2.68 -6.92 -5.56
CA GLU A 86 2.01 -7.65 -4.49
C GLU A 86 2.78 -7.48 -3.17
N ALA A 87 2.07 -7.34 -2.07
CA ALA A 87 2.63 -7.26 -0.73
C ALA A 87 2.28 -8.52 0.08
N HIS A 88 3.27 -9.07 0.76
CA HIS A 88 3.09 -10.20 1.66
C HIS A 88 3.78 -9.91 2.98
N ILE A 89 3.06 -10.10 4.08
CA ILE A 89 3.65 -10.00 5.42
C ILE A 89 4.25 -11.36 5.77
N VAL A 90 5.52 -11.35 6.16
CA VAL A 90 6.18 -12.56 6.65
C VAL A 90 5.71 -12.83 8.08
N ALA A 91 4.98 -13.91 8.27
CA ALA A 91 4.43 -14.30 9.56
C ALA A 91 5.50 -15.03 10.41
N HIS A 92 6.59 -14.38 10.71
CA HIS A 92 7.63 -14.90 11.59
C HIS A 92 7.82 -13.96 12.80
N PRO A 93 7.76 -14.45 14.02
CA PRO A 93 7.94 -13.61 15.21
C PRO A 93 9.28 -12.86 15.17
N GLY A 94 9.22 -11.54 15.31
CA GLY A 94 10.40 -10.68 15.28
C GLY A 94 10.84 -10.22 13.89
N GLU A 95 10.13 -10.61 12.84
CA GLU A 95 10.43 -10.15 11.48
C GLU A 95 9.48 -9.01 11.09
N GLU A 96 10.03 -7.85 10.83
CA GLU A 96 9.32 -6.60 10.52
C GLU A 96 9.37 -6.32 9.01
N THR A 97 9.34 -7.37 8.19
CA THR A 97 9.55 -7.24 6.75
C THR A 97 8.29 -7.54 5.97
N VAL A 98 7.91 -6.62 5.10
CA VAL A 98 6.93 -6.83 4.05
C VAL A 98 7.69 -7.23 2.78
N ILE A 99 7.28 -8.31 2.16
CA ILE A 99 7.85 -8.75 0.90
C ILE A 99 7.05 -8.15 -0.25
N ALA A 100 7.70 -7.41 -1.13
CA ALA A 100 7.14 -6.92 -2.38
C ALA A 100 7.47 -7.90 -3.50
N ILE A 101 6.46 -8.38 -4.19
CA ILE A 101 6.60 -9.29 -5.34
C ILE A 101 6.17 -8.54 -6.61
N GLU A 102 7.11 -8.37 -7.52
CA GLU A 102 6.85 -7.83 -8.84
C GLU A 102 6.86 -8.99 -9.84
N ARG A 103 5.68 -9.29 -10.39
CA ARG A 103 5.56 -10.32 -11.43
C ARG A 103 5.83 -9.71 -12.79
N ALA A 104 6.58 -10.44 -13.64
CA ALA A 104 6.78 -10.04 -15.02
C ALA A 104 5.44 -10.05 -15.76
N ASP A 105 5.17 -8.96 -16.48
CA ASP A 105 4.00 -8.86 -17.35
C ASP A 105 4.21 -9.79 -18.56
N GLU A 106 3.40 -10.81 -18.65
CA GLU A 106 3.46 -11.82 -19.74
C GLU A 106 3.25 -11.20 -21.13
N SER A 107 2.76 -9.97 -21.20
CA SER A 107 2.46 -9.30 -22.47
C SER A 107 3.65 -8.58 -23.12
N ARG A 108 4.81 -8.48 -22.47
CA ARG A 108 5.88 -7.56 -22.91
C ARG A 108 7.23 -8.17 -23.29
N ALA A 109 7.53 -9.41 -22.97
CA ALA A 109 8.81 -10.03 -23.40
C ALA A 109 8.75 -11.55 -23.27
N PRO A 110 9.57 -12.30 -24.04
CA PRO A 110 9.79 -13.72 -23.80
C PRO A 110 10.65 -13.87 -22.54
N VAL A 111 10.05 -13.60 -21.39
CA VAL A 111 10.67 -13.87 -20.08
C VAL A 111 10.22 -15.28 -19.68
N PRO A 112 11.14 -16.12 -19.16
CA PRO A 112 10.75 -17.45 -18.70
C PRO A 112 9.58 -17.36 -17.73
N THR A 113 8.54 -18.11 -18.00
CA THR A 113 7.33 -18.20 -17.17
C THR A 113 7.76 -18.48 -15.72
N GLY A 114 7.45 -17.55 -14.81
CA GLY A 114 7.72 -17.72 -13.39
C GLY A 114 8.82 -16.84 -12.79
N SER A 115 9.38 -15.88 -13.52
CA SER A 115 10.32 -14.94 -12.92
C SER A 115 9.57 -13.85 -12.14
N ALA A 116 9.86 -13.76 -10.84
CA ALA A 116 9.37 -12.70 -9.97
C ALA A 116 10.54 -12.04 -9.25
N ILE A 117 10.53 -10.72 -9.15
CA ILE A 117 11.49 -9.97 -8.33
C ILE A 117 10.89 -9.83 -6.94
N VAL A 118 11.61 -10.31 -5.94
CA VAL A 118 11.21 -10.25 -4.53
C VAL A 118 12.10 -9.25 -3.82
N THR A 119 11.49 -8.24 -3.22
CA THR A 119 12.20 -7.19 -2.47
C THR A 119 11.65 -7.10 -1.05
N GLY A 120 12.51 -7.10 -0.05
CA GLY A 120 12.13 -6.88 1.35
C GLY A 120 11.96 -5.39 1.66
N VAL A 121 10.88 -5.04 2.33
CA VAL A 121 10.61 -3.68 2.82
C VAL A 121 10.49 -3.75 4.34
N GLY A 122 11.45 -3.17 5.07
CA GLY A 122 11.41 -3.12 6.53
C GLY A 122 10.41 -2.07 7.02
N LEU A 123 9.63 -2.42 8.04
CA LEU A 123 8.69 -1.54 8.71
C LEU A 123 8.99 -1.50 10.21
N ASP A 124 8.91 -0.31 10.81
CA ASP A 124 9.03 -0.15 12.27
C ASP A 124 7.67 -0.20 12.96
N VAL A 125 6.62 0.30 12.29
CA VAL A 125 5.24 0.35 12.82
C VAL A 125 4.27 0.01 11.69
N VAL A 126 3.21 -0.70 12.05
CA VAL A 126 2.06 -0.95 11.16
C VAL A 126 0.86 -0.18 11.71
N PHE A 127 0.23 0.61 10.86
CA PHE A 127 -0.93 1.42 11.18
C PHE A 127 -2.12 1.05 10.26
N PRO A 128 -3.05 0.22 10.74
CA PRO A 128 -4.22 -0.16 9.95
C PRO A 128 -5.28 0.95 9.97
N VAL A 129 -5.83 1.26 8.79
CA VAL A 129 -6.90 2.24 8.57
C VAL A 129 -8.03 1.55 7.82
N LEU A 130 -8.55 0.49 8.39
CA LEU A 130 -9.56 -0.36 7.76
C LEU A 130 -10.94 -0.06 8.35
N HIS A 131 -11.97 -0.13 7.51
CA HIS A 131 -13.37 0.08 7.88
C HIS A 131 -14.24 -1.08 7.41
N GLY A 132 -15.31 -1.35 8.17
CA GLY A 132 -16.31 -2.35 7.82
C GLY A 132 -15.98 -3.77 8.26
N PRO A 133 -16.87 -4.74 7.96
CA PRO A 133 -16.89 -6.07 8.58
C PRO A 133 -15.67 -6.95 8.30
N TYR A 134 -14.82 -6.58 7.36
CA TYR A 134 -13.60 -7.31 7.01
C TYR A 134 -12.32 -6.53 7.39
N GLY A 135 -12.42 -5.51 8.20
CA GLY A 135 -11.30 -4.67 8.55
C GLY A 135 -11.24 -4.23 10.00
N GLU A 136 -12.36 -4.33 10.72
CA GLU A 136 -12.47 -3.85 12.10
C GLU A 136 -12.33 -4.97 13.14
N ASP A 137 -12.28 -6.19 12.72
CA ASP A 137 -12.25 -7.35 13.62
C ASP A 137 -10.82 -7.77 13.95
#